data_c5fc12962a14fd0deb926b8c75c81428
#
_entry.id   c5fc12962a14fd0deb926b8c75c81428
#
_cell.length_a   1.000
_cell.length_b   1.000
_cell.length_c   1.000
_cell.angle_alpha   90.00
_cell.angle_beta   90.00
_cell.angle_gamma   90.00
#
_symmetry.space_group_name_H-M   'P 1'
#
loop_
_entity.id
_entity.type
_entity.pdbx_description
1 polymer ?
#
loop_
_entity_poly.entity_id
_entity_poly.type
_entity_poly.pdbx_seq_one_letter_code
_entity_poly.pdbx_strand_id
1 'polypeptide(L)'
;AYNFRMILTNDPANRIAFSKPPDYDPYRYELLARLLEAKMKQAGKAPQLREVTLIALIPNHKADFNNNGPFSTDYIGKSWDYPNASYARRREIWMDHTNYTKGFFYFLADDPRVPESLREETNSWGLPKDEFLDTDHWPHQLYIREARRMVSDFVMTQKDVQTDITKPDPIGMGSYNSDSHNVQRILKPDGTVENEGDMQVPVKPYQIPYRVMIPKRTEATNLLVPVCFSASHVAYSSLRMEPQYMMLGQAAGLAAALAVRSQKNVQDIDVTRLVGRLKEQGVIMEYHPAPPPPPSVRELFKKITANVSYSPEFF
;
A
#
# COMPACT_ATOMS: atom_id res chain seq x y z
N ALA A 1 5.70 -1.66 -8.64
CA ALA A 1 7.03 -1.33 -8.09
C ALA A 1 7.11 -1.69 -6.60
N TYR A 2 8.35 -1.94 -6.13
CA TYR A 2 8.66 -2.02 -4.71
C TYR A 2 9.33 -0.72 -4.27
N ASN A 3 9.22 -0.42 -2.97
CA ASN A 3 9.93 0.69 -2.34
C ASN A 3 10.26 0.36 -0.87
N PHE A 4 11.00 1.23 -0.22
CA PHE A 4 11.05 1.25 1.24
C PHE A 4 10.00 2.22 1.77
N ARG A 5 9.28 1.82 2.84
CA ARG A 5 8.52 2.73 3.69
C ARG A 5 9.52 3.36 4.65
N MET A 6 9.84 4.63 4.43
CA MET A 6 10.88 5.31 5.19
C MET A 6 10.28 5.97 6.42
N ILE A 7 10.82 5.68 7.59
CA ILE A 7 10.59 6.51 8.77
C ILE A 7 11.66 7.59 8.77
N LEU A 8 11.24 8.84 8.66
CA LEU A 8 12.13 10.00 8.73
C LEU A 8 11.73 10.90 9.91
N THR A 9 12.69 11.70 10.40
CA THR A 9 12.46 12.67 11.47
C THR A 9 12.88 14.07 11.06
N ASN A 10 12.16 15.07 11.54
CA ASN A 10 12.53 16.48 11.44
C ASN A 10 13.06 17.06 12.76
N ASP A 11 13.23 16.22 13.80
CA ASP A 11 13.90 16.64 15.04
C ASP A 11 15.42 16.77 14.82
N PRO A 12 16.01 17.98 14.91
CA PRO A 12 17.44 18.18 14.69
C PRO A 12 18.33 17.35 15.63
N ALA A 13 17.87 17.05 16.86
CA ALA A 13 18.62 16.24 17.83
C ALA A 13 18.67 14.76 17.43
N ASN A 14 17.61 14.27 16.80
CA ASN A 14 17.44 12.86 16.41
C ASN A 14 17.80 12.58 14.94
N ARG A 15 18.06 13.62 14.14
CA ARG A 15 18.21 13.51 12.68
C ARG A 15 19.64 13.15 12.25
N ILE A 16 19.73 12.21 11.31
CA ILE A 16 20.94 11.91 10.51
C ILE A 16 20.66 12.41 9.09
N ALA A 17 21.51 13.30 8.59
CA ALA A 17 21.39 13.86 7.25
C ALA A 17 21.53 12.79 6.16
N PHE A 18 20.88 13.01 5.02
CA PHE A 18 21.05 12.15 3.85
C PHE A 18 22.50 12.25 3.33
N SER A 19 23.12 11.10 3.13
CA SER A 19 24.47 10.99 2.61
C SER A 19 24.48 10.39 1.20
N LYS A 20 25.51 10.75 0.44
CA LYS A 20 25.74 10.18 -0.89
C LYS A 20 25.95 8.68 -0.79
N PRO A 21 25.07 7.84 -1.40
CA PRO A 21 25.26 6.39 -1.34
C PRO A 21 26.42 5.95 -2.21
N PRO A 22 26.96 4.74 -1.97
CA PRO A 22 27.89 4.11 -2.90
C PRO A 22 27.28 4.03 -4.30
N ASP A 23 28.10 4.14 -5.33
CA ASP A 23 27.70 4.05 -6.74
C ASP A 23 26.57 5.02 -7.13
N TYR A 24 26.52 6.20 -6.47
CA TYR A 24 25.55 7.23 -6.80
C TYR A 24 25.76 7.75 -8.23
N ASP A 25 24.69 7.63 -9.02
CA ASP A 25 24.61 8.17 -10.36
C ASP A 25 23.46 9.18 -10.45
N PRO A 26 23.75 10.48 -10.63
CA PRO A 26 22.72 11.53 -10.74
C PRO A 26 21.84 11.38 -11.97
N TYR A 27 22.29 10.67 -13.00
CA TYR A 27 21.47 10.41 -14.21
C TYR A 27 20.30 9.47 -13.94
N ARG A 28 20.35 8.67 -12.88
CA ARG A 28 19.17 7.88 -12.42
C ARG A 28 17.97 8.77 -12.10
N TYR A 29 18.20 10.03 -11.76
CA TYR A 29 17.16 11.01 -11.35
C TYR A 29 16.92 12.10 -12.40
N GLU A 30 17.40 11.90 -13.63
CA GLU A 30 17.21 12.85 -14.72
C GLU A 30 15.72 13.15 -14.99
N LEU A 31 14.86 12.13 -14.99
CA LEU A 31 13.42 12.33 -15.14
C LEU A 31 12.81 13.09 -13.95
N LEU A 32 13.36 12.93 -12.75
CA LEU A 32 12.94 13.72 -11.58
C LEU A 32 13.33 15.19 -11.76
N ALA A 33 14.56 15.47 -12.20
CA ALA A 33 14.99 16.84 -12.48
C ALA A 33 14.05 17.53 -13.48
N ARG A 34 13.76 16.87 -14.59
CA ARG A 34 12.82 17.37 -15.63
C ARG A 34 11.41 17.55 -15.11
N LEU A 35 10.93 16.63 -14.27
CA LEU A 35 9.61 16.75 -13.62
C LEU A 35 9.55 18.00 -12.73
N LEU A 36 10.57 18.23 -11.90
CA LEU A 36 10.65 19.40 -11.03
C LEU A 36 10.69 20.70 -11.83
N GLU A 37 11.49 20.75 -12.91
CA GLU A 37 11.53 21.88 -13.82
C GLU A 37 10.18 22.16 -14.48
N ALA A 38 9.50 21.10 -14.95
CA ALA A 38 8.17 21.23 -15.57
C ALA A 38 7.12 21.75 -14.55
N LYS A 39 7.14 21.22 -13.33
CA LYS A 39 6.25 21.69 -12.24
C LYS A 39 6.52 23.17 -11.90
N MET A 40 7.77 23.58 -11.82
CA MET A 40 8.13 24.99 -11.60
C MET A 40 7.60 25.90 -12.71
N LYS A 41 7.79 25.52 -13.97
CA LYS A 41 7.29 26.27 -15.13
C LYS A 41 5.75 26.37 -15.11
N GLN A 42 5.07 25.29 -14.77
CA GLN A 42 3.61 25.24 -14.74
C GLN A 42 3.02 26.04 -13.58
N ALA A 43 3.58 25.92 -12.38
CA ALA A 43 3.05 26.52 -11.15
C ALA A 43 3.59 27.92 -10.86
N GLY A 44 4.65 28.35 -11.52
CA GLY A 44 5.38 29.63 -11.24
C GLY A 44 6.07 29.66 -9.89
N LYS A 45 6.23 28.52 -9.21
CA LYS A 45 6.88 28.36 -7.91
C LYS A 45 7.54 26.98 -7.79
N ALA A 46 8.49 26.87 -6.85
CA ALA A 46 9.12 25.59 -6.56
C ALA A 46 8.10 24.57 -6.02
N PRO A 47 8.18 23.29 -6.44
CA PRO A 47 7.37 22.22 -5.86
C PRO A 47 7.81 21.94 -4.42
N GLN A 48 6.90 21.42 -3.62
CA GLN A 48 7.16 20.96 -2.25
C GLN A 48 7.51 19.47 -2.22
N LEU A 49 8.19 19.01 -1.17
CA LEU A 49 8.59 17.62 -1.00
C LEU A 49 7.39 16.65 -1.07
N ARG A 50 6.24 17.03 -0.53
CA ARG A 50 4.99 16.25 -0.59
C ARG A 50 4.43 16.03 -2.01
N GLU A 51 4.96 16.71 -3.02
CA GLU A 51 4.54 16.53 -4.41
C GLU A 51 5.32 15.41 -5.13
N VAL A 52 6.40 14.92 -4.51
CA VAL A 52 7.22 13.82 -5.02
C VAL A 52 7.37 12.67 -4.03
N THR A 53 6.86 12.83 -2.81
CA THR A 53 6.76 11.79 -1.79
C THR A 53 5.55 12.03 -0.89
N LEU A 54 4.84 10.98 -0.49
CA LEU A 54 3.79 11.06 0.50
C LEU A 54 4.41 11.18 1.89
N ILE A 55 3.97 12.16 2.68
CA ILE A 55 4.45 12.40 4.05
C ILE A 55 3.28 12.25 5.00
N ALA A 56 3.25 11.17 5.76
CA ALA A 56 2.23 10.90 6.78
C ALA A 56 2.86 11.08 8.17
N LEU A 57 2.46 12.13 8.88
CA LEU A 57 2.99 12.45 10.21
C LEU A 57 2.61 11.36 11.22
N ILE A 58 3.57 10.95 12.02
CA ILE A 58 3.43 10.01 13.13
C ILE A 58 4.01 10.64 14.42
N PRO A 59 3.76 10.07 15.61
CA PRO A 59 4.30 10.61 16.86
C PRO A 59 5.82 10.80 16.86
N ASN A 60 6.32 11.60 17.82
CA ASN A 60 7.75 11.83 18.10
C ASN A 60 8.50 12.56 16.98
N HIS A 61 7.89 13.55 16.35
CA HIS A 61 8.49 14.34 15.26
C HIS A 61 8.97 13.47 14.09
N LYS A 62 8.27 12.38 13.83
CA LYS A 62 8.54 11.44 12.74
C LYS A 62 7.44 11.47 11.69
N ALA A 63 7.76 10.95 10.51
CA ALA A 63 6.79 10.71 9.46
C ALA A 63 7.12 9.44 8.69
N ASP A 64 6.08 8.78 8.21
CA ASP A 64 6.17 7.71 7.22
C ASP A 64 6.20 8.34 5.82
N PHE A 65 7.28 8.08 5.10
CA PHE A 65 7.48 8.53 3.73
C PHE A 65 7.22 7.39 2.75
N ASN A 66 6.33 7.65 1.81
CA ASN A 66 5.96 6.70 0.77
C ASN A 66 6.06 7.36 -0.61
N ASN A 67 5.79 6.59 -1.67
CA ASN A 67 5.76 7.11 -3.04
C ASN A 67 4.64 8.13 -3.25
N ASN A 68 4.89 9.09 -4.11
CA ASN A 68 3.88 10.00 -4.65
C ASN A 68 4.31 10.52 -6.03
N GLY A 69 3.35 10.60 -6.96
CA GLY A 69 3.58 11.14 -8.30
C GLY A 69 4.32 10.19 -9.26
N PRO A 70 4.61 10.68 -10.47
CA PRO A 70 5.13 9.85 -11.57
C PRO A 70 6.59 9.42 -11.41
N PHE A 71 7.37 10.12 -10.57
CA PHE A 71 8.72 9.75 -10.18
C PHE A 71 8.87 9.94 -8.67
N SER A 72 9.15 8.86 -7.96
CA SER A 72 9.11 8.82 -6.49
C SER A 72 10.04 7.74 -5.94
N THR A 73 9.81 7.33 -4.68
CA THR A 73 10.51 6.20 -4.06
C THR A 73 10.17 4.84 -4.67
N ASP A 74 9.12 4.73 -5.47
CA ASP A 74 8.84 3.51 -6.26
C ASP A 74 9.90 3.34 -7.36
N TYR A 75 10.68 2.24 -7.28
CA TYR A 75 11.69 1.94 -8.29
C TYR A 75 11.08 1.11 -9.43
N ILE A 76 10.39 1.82 -10.33
CA ILE A 76 9.56 1.24 -11.39
C ILE A 76 10.41 0.39 -12.35
N GLY A 77 9.96 -0.84 -12.64
CA GLY A 77 10.58 -1.76 -13.59
C GLY A 77 11.78 -2.55 -13.03
N LYS A 78 12.14 -2.40 -11.75
CA LYS A 78 13.34 -3.02 -11.16
C LYS A 78 13.07 -4.21 -10.23
N SER A 79 11.82 -4.67 -10.15
CA SER A 79 11.41 -5.77 -9.28
C SER A 79 10.84 -6.99 -10.01
N TRP A 80 10.84 -7.01 -11.34
CA TRP A 80 10.19 -8.08 -12.13
C TRP A 80 10.78 -9.46 -11.87
N ASP A 81 12.10 -9.57 -11.73
CA ASP A 81 12.78 -10.84 -11.47
C ASP A 81 12.55 -11.37 -10.05
N TYR A 82 12.24 -10.47 -9.10
CA TYR A 82 12.24 -10.77 -7.67
C TYR A 82 11.44 -12.04 -7.29
N PRO A 83 10.21 -12.25 -7.79
CA PRO A 83 9.41 -13.41 -7.40
C PRO A 83 10.07 -14.75 -7.73
N ASN A 84 10.82 -14.83 -8.83
CA ASN A 84 11.46 -16.06 -9.32
C ASN A 84 12.97 -16.10 -9.12
N ALA A 85 13.55 -15.04 -8.57
CA ALA A 85 14.98 -14.92 -8.37
C ALA A 85 15.51 -15.86 -7.26
N SER A 86 16.76 -16.26 -7.38
CA SER A 86 17.51 -16.88 -6.28
C SER A 86 17.69 -15.89 -5.11
N TYR A 87 18.03 -16.38 -3.93
CA TYR A 87 18.31 -15.50 -2.78
C TYR A 87 19.45 -14.52 -3.05
N ALA A 88 20.48 -14.94 -3.78
CA ALA A 88 21.57 -14.05 -4.22
C ALA A 88 21.03 -12.90 -5.09
N ARG A 89 20.24 -13.23 -6.12
CA ARG A 89 19.65 -12.22 -7.00
C ARG A 89 18.66 -11.31 -6.26
N ARG A 90 17.86 -11.82 -5.33
CA ARG A 90 16.98 -11.01 -4.48
C ARG A 90 17.76 -10.01 -3.64
N ARG A 91 18.95 -10.42 -3.12
CA ARG A 91 19.85 -9.51 -2.39
C ARG A 91 20.34 -8.37 -3.29
N GLU A 92 20.74 -8.66 -4.52
CA GLU A 92 21.13 -7.62 -5.49
C GLU A 92 20.00 -6.64 -5.76
N ILE A 93 18.79 -7.15 -6.02
CA ILE A 93 17.59 -6.31 -6.22
C ILE A 93 17.32 -5.44 -4.98
N TRP A 94 17.43 -6.01 -3.78
CA TRP A 94 17.28 -5.29 -2.53
C TRP A 94 18.30 -4.15 -2.39
N MET A 95 19.58 -4.43 -2.65
CA MET A 95 20.64 -3.43 -2.56
C MET A 95 20.48 -2.33 -3.60
N ASP A 96 20.03 -2.66 -4.82
CA ASP A 96 19.76 -1.66 -5.85
C ASP A 96 18.57 -0.75 -5.45
N HIS A 97 17.51 -1.29 -4.84
CA HIS A 97 16.42 -0.49 -4.28
C HIS A 97 16.88 0.38 -3.10
N THR A 98 17.79 -0.12 -2.25
CA THR A 98 18.40 0.66 -1.17
C THR A 98 19.18 1.85 -1.73
N ASN A 99 20.08 1.59 -2.70
CA ASN A 99 20.89 2.64 -3.32
C ASN A 99 20.05 3.64 -4.09
N TYR A 100 18.99 3.18 -4.79
CA TYR A 100 18.04 4.06 -5.45
C TYR A 100 17.31 4.96 -4.44
N THR A 101 16.80 4.43 -3.35
CA THR A 101 16.05 5.25 -2.38
C THR A 101 16.97 6.23 -1.63
N LYS A 102 18.17 5.79 -1.21
CA LYS A 102 19.19 6.69 -0.62
C LYS A 102 19.56 7.80 -1.59
N GLY A 103 19.83 7.44 -2.85
CA GLY A 103 20.16 8.40 -3.89
C GLY A 103 19.02 9.36 -4.25
N PHE A 104 17.75 8.91 -4.16
CA PHE A 104 16.58 9.77 -4.38
C PHE A 104 16.53 10.91 -3.35
N PHE A 105 16.69 10.61 -2.06
CA PHE A 105 16.72 11.63 -1.02
C PHE A 105 17.98 12.49 -1.09
N TYR A 106 19.15 11.90 -1.39
CA TYR A 106 20.38 12.65 -1.60
C TYR A 106 20.28 13.61 -2.79
N PHE A 107 19.72 13.16 -3.92
CA PHE A 107 19.44 14.01 -5.08
C PHE A 107 18.55 15.21 -4.71
N LEU A 108 17.46 14.98 -4.01
CA LEU A 108 16.55 16.04 -3.57
C LEU A 108 17.21 17.01 -2.57
N ALA A 109 18.17 16.53 -1.77
CA ALA A 109 18.86 17.32 -0.75
C ALA A 109 20.04 18.14 -1.28
N ASP A 110 20.71 17.69 -2.36
CA ASP A 110 22.04 18.20 -2.74
C ASP A 110 22.16 18.65 -4.20
N ASP A 111 21.41 18.03 -5.14
CA ASP A 111 21.62 18.30 -6.58
C ASP A 111 21.23 19.74 -6.96
N PRO A 112 22.10 20.50 -7.66
CA PRO A 112 21.84 21.90 -8.02
C PRO A 112 20.64 22.11 -8.97
N ARG A 113 20.16 21.08 -9.64
CA ARG A 113 18.96 21.13 -10.48
C ARG A 113 17.65 21.11 -9.67
N VAL A 114 17.74 20.75 -8.38
CA VAL A 114 16.62 20.82 -7.44
C VAL A 114 16.49 22.25 -6.92
N PRO A 115 15.31 22.87 -6.90
CA PRO A 115 15.10 24.20 -6.34
C PRO A 115 15.59 24.31 -4.90
N GLU A 116 16.22 25.44 -4.56
CA GLU A 116 16.83 25.66 -3.25
C GLU A 116 15.84 25.40 -2.09
N SER A 117 14.65 25.95 -2.16
CA SER A 117 13.62 25.75 -1.14
C SER A 117 13.21 24.28 -0.97
N LEU A 118 13.22 23.46 -2.04
CA LEU A 118 12.97 22.03 -1.94
C LEU A 118 14.17 21.28 -1.36
N ARG A 119 15.41 21.70 -1.66
CA ARG A 119 16.60 21.16 -1.00
C ARG A 119 16.58 21.44 0.50
N GLU A 120 16.24 22.65 0.90
CA GLU A 120 16.11 23.05 2.31
C GLU A 120 15.01 22.23 3.01
N GLU A 121 13.83 22.11 2.38
CA GLU A 121 12.74 21.28 2.90
C GLU A 121 13.19 19.82 3.06
N THR A 122 13.88 19.26 2.07
CA THR A 122 14.40 17.88 2.13
C THR A 122 15.43 17.74 3.24
N ASN A 123 16.36 18.70 3.38
CA ASN A 123 17.38 18.71 4.44
C ASN A 123 16.80 18.96 5.84
N SER A 124 15.55 19.39 5.96
CA SER A 124 14.86 19.45 7.26
C SER A 124 14.49 18.07 7.79
N TRP A 125 14.51 17.03 6.95
CA TRP A 125 14.27 15.62 7.28
C TRP A 125 15.56 14.80 7.25
N GLY A 126 15.54 13.63 7.88
CA GLY A 126 16.63 12.65 7.83
C GLY A 126 16.29 11.36 8.53
N LEU A 127 17.21 10.41 8.53
CA LEU A 127 17.03 9.13 9.21
C LEU A 127 17.03 9.35 10.74
N PRO A 128 16.12 8.72 11.51
CA PRO A 128 16.08 8.85 12.95
C PRO A 128 17.17 8.00 13.62
N LYS A 129 17.95 8.61 14.54
CA LYS A 129 19.00 7.93 15.29
C LYS A 129 18.49 6.82 16.20
N ASP A 130 17.23 6.88 16.60
CA ASP A 130 16.57 5.95 17.52
C ASP A 130 15.79 4.80 16.84
N GLU A 131 15.82 4.73 15.51
CA GLU A 131 15.18 3.66 14.75
C GLU A 131 16.21 2.81 14.00
N PHE A 132 15.91 1.52 13.81
CA PHE A 132 16.69 0.59 12.99
C PHE A 132 18.20 0.57 13.33
N LEU A 133 18.52 0.49 14.62
CA LEU A 133 19.89 0.60 15.15
C LEU A 133 20.84 -0.48 14.64
N ASP A 134 20.30 -1.64 14.26
CA ASP A 134 21.01 -2.82 13.76
C ASP A 134 21.22 -2.84 12.24
N THR A 135 20.66 -1.83 11.53
CA THR A 135 20.74 -1.70 10.05
C THR A 135 21.11 -0.30 9.60
N ASP A 136 21.98 0.38 10.34
CA ASP A 136 22.44 1.76 10.04
C ASP A 136 21.26 2.73 9.84
N HIS A 137 20.26 2.62 10.70
CA HIS A 137 19.04 3.45 10.68
C HIS A 137 18.19 3.29 9.41
N TRP A 138 18.39 2.18 8.66
CA TRP A 138 17.65 1.88 7.44
C TRP A 138 16.54 0.85 7.70
N PRO A 139 15.33 0.99 7.11
CA PRO A 139 14.23 0.06 7.31
C PRO A 139 14.61 -1.39 7.00
N HIS A 140 14.22 -2.33 7.86
CA HIS A 140 14.52 -3.76 7.72
C HIS A 140 13.85 -4.41 6.51
N GLN A 141 12.82 -3.81 5.95
CA GLN A 141 12.00 -4.45 4.93
C GLN A 141 11.90 -3.61 3.66
N LEU A 142 12.29 -4.21 2.55
CA LEU A 142 11.80 -3.79 1.24
C LEU A 142 10.31 -4.14 1.16
N TYR A 143 9.45 -3.16 0.91
CA TYR A 143 8.00 -3.37 0.84
C TYR A 143 7.63 -4.06 -0.47
N ILE A 144 7.55 -5.38 -0.38
CA ILE A 144 7.17 -6.26 -1.47
C ILE A 144 5.64 -6.36 -1.47
N ARG A 145 4.99 -5.52 -2.24
CA ARG A 145 3.52 -5.44 -2.30
C ARG A 145 2.89 -6.71 -2.86
N GLU A 146 3.51 -7.25 -3.88
CA GLU A 146 3.07 -8.44 -4.59
C GLU A 146 4.27 -9.23 -5.11
N ALA A 147 4.17 -10.55 -5.04
CA ALA A 147 5.13 -11.46 -5.62
C ALA A 147 4.40 -12.67 -6.17
N ARG A 148 4.62 -13.87 -5.62
CA ARG A 148 3.88 -15.09 -5.99
C ARG A 148 2.55 -15.14 -5.26
N ARG A 149 1.53 -15.61 -5.94
CA ARG A 149 0.23 -15.95 -5.39
C ARG A 149 -0.09 -17.41 -5.71
N MET A 150 -0.73 -18.10 -4.76
CA MET A 150 -1.21 -19.46 -4.98
C MET A 150 -2.30 -19.48 -6.07
N VAL A 151 -2.34 -20.52 -6.86
CA VAL A 151 -3.43 -20.82 -7.79
C VAL A 151 -4.17 -22.04 -7.29
N SER A 152 -5.34 -21.81 -6.69
CA SER A 152 -6.22 -22.85 -6.14
C SER A 152 -7.40 -23.14 -7.08
N ASP A 153 -8.31 -24.01 -6.64
CA ASP A 153 -9.59 -24.26 -7.33
C ASP A 153 -10.50 -23.02 -7.30
N PHE A 154 -10.34 -22.16 -6.30
CA PHE A 154 -10.97 -20.84 -6.22
C PHE A 154 -9.91 -19.74 -6.29
N VAL A 155 -10.05 -18.84 -7.24
CA VAL A 155 -9.22 -17.64 -7.37
C VAL A 155 -10.10 -16.42 -7.16
N MET A 156 -9.86 -15.66 -6.10
CA MET A 156 -10.60 -14.41 -5.85
C MET A 156 -10.28 -13.39 -6.94
N THR A 157 -11.29 -12.79 -7.53
CA THR A 157 -11.18 -11.89 -8.69
C THR A 157 -11.72 -10.49 -8.38
N GLN A 158 -11.62 -9.58 -9.34
CA GLN A 158 -12.22 -8.25 -9.26
C GLN A 158 -13.73 -8.32 -8.96
N LYS A 159 -14.44 -9.30 -9.56
CA LYS A 159 -15.87 -9.50 -9.33
C LYS A 159 -16.19 -9.76 -7.85
N ASP A 160 -15.33 -10.53 -7.17
CA ASP A 160 -15.50 -10.88 -5.76
C ASP A 160 -15.31 -9.70 -4.79
N VAL A 161 -14.60 -8.67 -5.19
CA VAL A 161 -14.36 -7.46 -4.36
C VAL A 161 -15.26 -6.29 -4.73
N GLN A 162 -15.92 -6.32 -5.90
CA GLN A 162 -16.74 -5.21 -6.39
C GLN A 162 -18.24 -5.50 -6.46
N THR A 163 -18.64 -6.72 -6.84
CA THR A 163 -20.03 -7.09 -7.09
C THR A 163 -20.50 -8.27 -6.24
N ASP A 164 -19.80 -9.38 -6.26
CA ASP A 164 -20.16 -10.61 -5.52
C ASP A 164 -19.52 -10.57 -4.12
N ILE A 165 -19.88 -9.54 -3.34
CA ILE A 165 -19.22 -9.20 -2.08
C ILE A 165 -19.55 -10.14 -0.91
N THR A 166 -20.57 -11.00 -1.04
CA THR A 166 -20.98 -11.97 -0.01
C THR A 166 -20.47 -13.36 -0.39
N LYS A 167 -20.00 -14.12 0.61
CA LYS A 167 -19.43 -15.47 0.42
C LYS A 167 -20.11 -16.49 1.36
N PRO A 168 -20.23 -17.77 0.95
CA PRO A 168 -20.81 -18.80 1.80
C PRO A 168 -19.89 -19.25 2.95
N ASP A 169 -18.60 -18.96 2.85
CA ASP A 169 -17.54 -19.39 3.77
C ASP A 169 -16.67 -18.21 4.27
N PRO A 170 -17.28 -17.12 4.80
CA PRO A 170 -16.54 -15.92 5.14
C PRO A 170 -15.67 -16.15 6.39
N ILE A 171 -14.42 -15.64 6.35
CA ILE A 171 -13.48 -15.69 7.49
C ILE A 171 -13.09 -14.30 7.97
N GLY A 172 -13.67 -13.27 7.38
CA GLY A 172 -13.46 -11.87 7.71
C GLY A 172 -13.84 -10.97 6.54
N MET A 173 -13.51 -9.69 6.66
CA MET A 173 -13.86 -8.66 5.68
C MET A 173 -12.65 -7.86 5.22
N GLY A 174 -12.71 -7.40 3.97
CA GLY A 174 -11.82 -6.41 3.39
C GLY A 174 -12.61 -5.18 2.92
N SER A 175 -11.96 -4.01 2.87
CA SER A 175 -12.58 -2.76 2.41
C SER A 175 -11.58 -1.77 1.82
N TYR A 176 -10.32 -2.17 1.71
CA TYR A 176 -9.30 -1.32 1.11
C TYR A 176 -9.51 -1.26 -0.40
N ASN A 177 -9.37 -0.09 -1.01
CA ASN A 177 -9.46 0.06 -2.46
C ASN A 177 -8.47 -0.88 -3.18
N SER A 178 -8.82 -1.32 -4.38
CA SER A 178 -7.82 -1.95 -5.23
C SER A 178 -6.75 -0.92 -5.55
N ASP A 179 -5.55 -1.12 -5.01
CA ASP A 179 -4.41 -0.22 -5.05
C ASP A 179 -3.19 -0.99 -5.57
N SER A 180 -2.87 -0.83 -6.84
CA SER A 180 -1.63 -1.32 -7.43
C SER A 180 -0.68 -0.16 -7.73
N HIS A 181 0.58 -0.49 -7.99
CA HIS A 181 1.62 0.48 -8.30
C HIS A 181 2.17 0.23 -9.69
N ASN A 182 2.69 1.28 -10.33
CA ASN A 182 3.29 1.18 -11.65
C ASN A 182 4.31 0.05 -11.74
N VAL A 183 4.20 -0.78 -12.79
CA VAL A 183 5.07 -1.93 -13.02
C VAL A 183 6.17 -1.64 -14.02
N GLN A 184 5.94 -0.69 -14.92
CA GLN A 184 6.91 -0.28 -15.92
C GLN A 184 6.80 1.19 -16.28
N ARG A 185 7.87 1.67 -16.93
CA ARG A 185 7.95 3.00 -17.54
C ARG A 185 8.33 2.81 -18.98
N ILE A 186 7.58 3.42 -19.88
CA ILE A 186 7.77 3.30 -21.33
C ILE A 186 8.10 4.64 -21.95
N LEU A 187 8.94 4.60 -22.98
CA LEU A 187 9.19 5.74 -23.85
C LEU A 187 8.27 5.60 -25.07
N LYS A 188 7.40 6.58 -25.26
CA LYS A 188 6.49 6.61 -26.42
C LYS A 188 7.19 7.10 -27.69
N PRO A 189 6.65 6.81 -28.89
CA PRO A 189 7.22 7.26 -30.16
C PRO A 189 7.35 8.78 -30.29
N ASP A 190 6.52 9.55 -29.58
CA ASP A 190 6.58 11.01 -29.53
C ASP A 190 7.65 11.56 -28.57
N GLY A 191 8.43 10.68 -27.92
CA GLY A 191 9.47 11.04 -26.97
C GLY A 191 8.96 11.30 -25.55
N THR A 192 7.66 11.16 -25.27
CA THR A 192 7.12 11.29 -23.93
C THR A 192 7.32 10.00 -23.13
N VAL A 193 7.38 10.13 -21.79
CA VAL A 193 7.54 9.01 -20.86
C VAL A 193 6.22 8.78 -20.13
N GLU A 194 5.78 7.52 -20.11
CA GLU A 194 4.55 7.11 -19.42
C GLU A 194 4.83 5.98 -18.43
N ASN A 195 4.15 6.01 -17.30
CA ASN A 195 4.13 4.89 -16.35
C ASN A 195 2.89 4.03 -16.59
N GLU A 196 3.04 2.71 -16.46
CA GLU A 196 1.95 1.74 -16.60
C GLU A 196 1.81 0.84 -15.38
N GLY A 197 0.57 0.42 -15.12
CA GLY A 197 0.22 -0.60 -14.12
C GLY A 197 -0.33 -0.06 -12.82
N ASP A 198 -0.44 1.25 -12.66
CA ASP A 198 -1.18 1.84 -11.55
C ASP A 198 -2.69 1.65 -11.72
N MET A 199 -3.34 1.24 -10.63
CA MET A 199 -4.77 1.04 -10.59
C MET A 199 -5.30 1.42 -9.21
N GLN A 200 -6.20 2.39 -9.18
CA GLN A 200 -6.84 2.89 -7.97
C GLN A 200 -8.36 2.78 -8.14
N VAL A 201 -8.96 1.69 -7.65
CA VAL A 201 -10.39 1.42 -7.82
C VAL A 201 -11.07 1.27 -6.46
N PRO A 202 -12.04 2.14 -6.13
CA PRO A 202 -12.82 2.03 -4.91
C PRO A 202 -13.58 0.69 -4.83
N VAL A 203 -13.62 0.11 -3.62
CA VAL A 203 -14.41 -1.09 -3.33
C VAL A 203 -15.31 -0.83 -2.12
N LYS A 204 -16.45 -1.53 -2.06
CA LYS A 204 -17.28 -1.61 -0.86
C LYS A 204 -16.71 -2.68 0.08
N PRO A 205 -17.04 -2.67 1.38
CA PRO A 205 -16.72 -3.80 2.25
C PRO A 205 -17.22 -5.11 1.67
N TYR A 206 -16.33 -6.12 1.60
CA TYR A 206 -16.60 -7.43 1.01
C TYR A 206 -16.10 -8.55 1.93
N GLN A 207 -16.68 -9.72 1.82
CA GLN A 207 -16.28 -10.90 2.58
C GLN A 207 -15.11 -11.62 1.92
N ILE A 208 -14.17 -12.08 2.74
CA ILE A 208 -13.03 -12.91 2.32
C ILE A 208 -13.36 -14.36 2.64
N PRO A 209 -13.42 -15.27 1.64
CA PRO A 209 -13.78 -16.66 1.88
C PRO A 209 -12.59 -17.50 2.36
N TYR A 210 -12.86 -18.55 3.15
CA TYR A 210 -11.87 -19.50 3.63
C TYR A 210 -11.06 -20.14 2.48
N ARG A 211 -11.72 -20.48 1.39
CA ARG A 211 -11.13 -21.19 0.25
C ARG A 211 -10.03 -20.42 -0.49
N VAL A 212 -9.81 -19.12 -0.24
CA VAL A 212 -8.65 -18.41 -0.79
C VAL A 212 -7.32 -18.93 -0.24
N MET A 213 -7.33 -19.52 0.97
CA MET A 213 -6.13 -19.99 1.66
C MET A 213 -5.83 -21.48 1.40
N ILE A 214 -6.70 -22.20 0.71
CA ILE A 214 -6.61 -23.65 0.54
C ILE A 214 -5.95 -23.96 -0.80
N PRO A 215 -4.83 -24.72 -0.84
CA PRO A 215 -4.26 -25.23 -2.08
C PRO A 215 -5.16 -26.30 -2.72
N LYS A 216 -4.93 -26.60 -3.97
CA LYS A 216 -5.54 -27.76 -4.60
C LYS A 216 -5.24 -29.03 -3.83
N ARG A 217 -6.23 -29.90 -3.67
CA ARG A 217 -6.08 -31.16 -2.92
C ARG A 217 -4.93 -32.04 -3.46
N THR A 218 -4.71 -32.00 -4.77
CA THR A 218 -3.64 -32.76 -5.44
C THR A 218 -2.24 -32.20 -5.14
N GLU A 219 -2.12 -30.99 -4.61
CA GLU A 219 -0.84 -30.32 -4.30
C GLU A 219 -0.52 -30.38 -2.81
N ALA A 220 -1.48 -30.11 -1.93
CA ALA A 220 -1.29 -30.19 -0.48
C ALA A 220 -2.62 -30.34 0.26
N THR A 221 -2.65 -31.18 1.31
CA THR A 221 -3.83 -31.44 2.14
C THR A 221 -3.72 -30.89 3.57
N ASN A 222 -2.54 -30.41 3.95
CA ASN A 222 -2.20 -29.96 5.31
C ASN A 222 -1.55 -28.58 5.32
N LEU A 223 -1.80 -27.75 4.31
CA LEU A 223 -1.23 -26.41 4.17
C LEU A 223 -2.35 -25.36 4.08
N LEU A 224 -2.14 -24.24 4.78
CA LEU A 224 -2.96 -23.03 4.64
C LEU A 224 -2.05 -21.84 4.30
N VAL A 225 -2.49 -20.99 3.39
CA VAL A 225 -1.66 -19.92 2.79
C VAL A 225 -2.31 -18.55 3.06
N PRO A 226 -2.04 -17.91 4.22
CA PRO A 226 -2.72 -16.67 4.63
C PRO A 226 -2.15 -15.40 4.01
N VAL A 227 -0.97 -15.44 3.37
CA VAL A 227 -0.32 -14.25 2.78
C VAL A 227 -0.34 -14.29 1.27
N CYS A 228 0.28 -15.29 0.65
CA CYS A 228 0.27 -15.45 -0.81
C CYS A 228 -0.90 -16.33 -1.29
N PHE A 229 -2.09 -16.04 -0.80
CA PHE A 229 -3.33 -16.75 -1.07
C PHE A 229 -3.78 -16.63 -2.54
N SER A 230 -4.84 -17.39 -2.89
CA SER A 230 -5.34 -17.49 -4.26
C SER A 230 -6.20 -16.28 -4.64
N ALA A 231 -5.63 -15.35 -5.39
CA ALA A 231 -6.31 -14.16 -5.90
C ALA A 231 -5.69 -13.68 -7.21
N SER A 232 -6.49 -13.03 -8.06
CA SER A 232 -6.00 -12.26 -9.20
C SER A 232 -5.22 -11.02 -8.72
N HIS A 233 -4.43 -10.40 -9.59
CA HIS A 233 -3.73 -9.16 -9.29
C HIS A 233 -4.69 -8.06 -8.77
N VAL A 234 -5.83 -7.86 -9.43
CA VAL A 234 -6.83 -6.85 -9.06
C VAL A 234 -7.43 -7.10 -7.68
N ALA A 235 -7.82 -8.34 -7.37
CA ALA A 235 -8.34 -8.66 -6.04
C ALA A 235 -7.25 -8.56 -4.98
N TYR A 236 -6.05 -9.06 -5.27
CA TYR A 236 -4.93 -9.03 -4.34
C TYR A 236 -4.52 -7.60 -3.97
N SER A 237 -4.58 -6.64 -4.90
CA SER A 237 -4.26 -5.25 -4.62
C SER A 237 -5.15 -4.59 -3.55
N SER A 238 -6.36 -5.14 -3.31
CA SER A 238 -7.24 -4.77 -2.19
C SER A 238 -6.98 -5.61 -0.94
N LEU A 239 -6.62 -6.88 -1.09
CA LEU A 239 -6.51 -7.87 -0.01
C LEU A 239 -5.14 -7.86 0.71
N ARG A 240 -4.11 -7.30 0.11
CA ARG A 240 -2.71 -7.38 0.56
C ARG A 240 -2.34 -6.48 1.73
N MET A 241 -3.32 -5.98 2.45
CA MET A 241 -3.07 -5.13 3.62
C MET A 241 -2.78 -5.97 4.87
N GLU A 242 -1.93 -5.48 5.74
CA GLU A 242 -1.50 -6.14 6.97
C GLU A 242 -2.66 -6.55 7.88
N PRO A 243 -3.71 -5.72 8.09
CA PRO A 243 -4.87 -6.15 8.88
C PRO A 243 -5.58 -7.38 8.31
N GLN A 244 -5.68 -7.49 6.98
CA GLN A 244 -6.25 -8.68 6.33
C GLN A 244 -5.35 -9.90 6.51
N TYR A 245 -4.02 -9.75 6.43
CA TYR A 245 -3.09 -10.85 6.71
C TYR A 245 -3.18 -11.36 8.16
N MET A 246 -3.34 -10.46 9.13
CA MET A 246 -3.54 -10.82 10.54
C MET A 246 -4.82 -11.62 10.73
N MET A 247 -5.91 -11.17 10.14
CA MET A 247 -7.21 -11.84 10.17
C MET A 247 -7.17 -13.21 9.48
N LEU A 248 -6.55 -13.29 8.30
CA LEU A 248 -6.34 -14.55 7.58
C LEU A 248 -5.44 -15.50 8.39
N GLY A 249 -4.41 -15.00 9.08
CA GLY A 249 -3.56 -15.78 9.99
C GLY A 249 -4.33 -16.34 11.18
N GLN A 250 -5.22 -15.56 11.80
CA GLN A 250 -6.11 -16.02 12.85
C GLN A 250 -7.02 -17.16 12.36
N ALA A 251 -7.66 -16.95 11.21
CA ALA A 251 -8.53 -17.96 10.60
C ALA A 251 -7.76 -19.24 10.23
N ALA A 252 -6.55 -19.10 9.68
CA ALA A 252 -5.68 -20.23 9.33
C ALA A 252 -5.28 -21.03 10.58
N GLY A 253 -4.87 -20.36 11.66
CA GLY A 253 -4.52 -21.02 12.93
C GLY A 253 -5.69 -21.80 13.52
N LEU A 254 -6.89 -21.23 13.52
CA LEU A 254 -8.09 -21.89 14.01
C LEU A 254 -8.49 -23.06 13.11
N ALA A 255 -8.44 -22.89 11.78
CA ALA A 255 -8.73 -23.94 10.81
C ALA A 255 -7.75 -25.13 10.94
N ALA A 256 -6.47 -24.85 11.11
CA ALA A 256 -5.46 -25.87 11.36
C ALA A 256 -5.75 -26.67 12.64
N ALA A 257 -6.11 -25.98 13.73
CA ALA A 257 -6.51 -26.65 14.99
C ALA A 257 -7.77 -27.53 14.81
N LEU A 258 -8.75 -27.07 14.03
CA LEU A 258 -9.94 -27.89 13.70
C LEU A 258 -9.58 -29.10 12.85
N ALA A 259 -8.71 -28.95 11.84
CA ALA A 259 -8.26 -30.04 10.97
C ALA A 259 -7.56 -31.13 11.80
N VAL A 260 -6.60 -30.75 12.65
CA VAL A 260 -5.88 -31.68 13.53
C VAL A 260 -6.82 -32.41 14.49
N ARG A 261 -7.71 -31.70 15.18
CA ARG A 261 -8.64 -32.28 16.16
C ARG A 261 -9.67 -33.23 15.53
N SER A 262 -10.07 -32.96 14.29
CA SER A 262 -11.02 -33.80 13.55
C SER A 262 -10.36 -34.85 12.67
N GLN A 263 -9.01 -34.87 12.61
CA GLN A 263 -8.24 -35.73 11.72
C GLN A 263 -8.66 -35.61 10.25
N LYS A 264 -8.91 -34.36 9.80
CA LYS A 264 -9.34 -34.05 8.44
C LYS A 264 -8.29 -33.20 7.71
N ASN A 265 -8.32 -33.27 6.40
CA ASN A 265 -7.58 -32.34 5.55
C ASN A 265 -8.15 -30.91 5.70
N VAL A 266 -7.36 -29.91 5.37
CA VAL A 266 -7.81 -28.51 5.42
C VAL A 266 -8.96 -28.22 4.48
N GLN A 267 -9.13 -29.02 3.42
CA GLN A 267 -10.26 -28.92 2.49
C GLN A 267 -11.57 -29.52 3.05
N ASP A 268 -11.51 -30.33 4.12
CA ASP A 268 -12.64 -31.13 4.65
C ASP A 268 -13.10 -30.69 6.04
N ILE A 269 -12.54 -29.61 6.57
CA ILE A 269 -12.97 -29.09 7.86
C ILE A 269 -14.41 -28.59 7.81
N ASP A 270 -15.07 -28.59 8.95
CA ASP A 270 -16.38 -27.94 9.11
C ASP A 270 -16.20 -26.41 9.11
N VAL A 271 -16.41 -25.80 7.95
CA VAL A 271 -16.30 -24.35 7.77
C VAL A 271 -17.37 -23.59 8.57
N THR A 272 -18.56 -24.15 8.75
CA THR A 272 -19.60 -23.54 9.59
C THR A 272 -19.13 -23.42 11.04
N ARG A 273 -18.48 -24.45 11.54
CA ARG A 273 -17.84 -24.42 12.88
C ARG A 273 -16.69 -23.42 12.94
N LEU A 274 -15.86 -23.32 11.90
CA LEU A 274 -14.80 -22.32 11.80
C LEU A 274 -15.39 -20.90 11.91
N VAL A 275 -16.38 -20.58 11.08
CA VAL A 275 -17.06 -19.26 11.06
C VAL A 275 -17.67 -18.94 12.42
N GLY A 276 -18.37 -19.93 13.04
CA GLY A 276 -18.94 -19.76 14.38
C GLY A 276 -17.88 -19.38 15.42
N ARG A 277 -16.76 -20.10 15.44
CA ARG A 277 -15.63 -19.80 16.35
C ARG A 277 -14.96 -18.45 16.10
N LEU A 278 -14.84 -18.05 14.85
CA LEU A 278 -14.29 -16.73 14.51
C LEU A 278 -15.24 -15.62 14.98
N LYS A 279 -16.55 -15.79 14.85
CA LYS A 279 -17.57 -14.85 15.40
C LYS A 279 -17.51 -14.76 16.94
N GLU A 280 -17.37 -15.89 17.63
CA GLU A 280 -17.15 -15.93 19.09
C GLU A 280 -15.89 -15.16 19.53
N GLN A 281 -14.85 -15.10 18.67
CA GLN A 281 -13.63 -14.34 18.88
C GLN A 281 -13.72 -12.86 18.44
N GLY A 282 -14.89 -12.40 18.01
CA GLY A 282 -15.14 -11.01 17.62
C GLY A 282 -14.77 -10.66 16.17
N VAL A 283 -14.52 -11.66 15.32
CA VAL A 283 -14.26 -11.39 13.89
C VAL A 283 -15.51 -10.88 13.20
N ILE A 284 -15.40 -9.73 12.54
CA ILE A 284 -16.52 -9.11 11.81
C ILE A 284 -16.70 -9.83 10.47
N MET A 285 -17.90 -10.34 10.24
CA MET A 285 -18.28 -11.07 9.01
C MET A 285 -19.27 -10.28 8.14
N GLU A 286 -19.86 -9.22 8.68
CA GLU A 286 -20.88 -8.42 8.01
C GLU A 286 -20.62 -6.94 8.29
N TYR A 287 -20.79 -6.11 7.27
CA TYR A 287 -20.66 -4.65 7.41
C TYR A 287 -22.04 -4.03 7.60
N HIS A 288 -22.21 -3.39 8.74
CA HIS A 288 -23.36 -2.55 9.03
C HIS A 288 -22.89 -1.08 9.04
N PRO A 289 -23.25 -0.28 8.02
CA PRO A 289 -22.86 1.12 8.00
C PRO A 289 -23.45 1.82 9.24
N ALA A 290 -22.64 2.65 9.89
CA ALA A 290 -23.15 3.51 10.94
C ALA A 290 -24.29 4.39 10.38
N PRO A 291 -25.34 4.67 11.17
CA PRO A 291 -26.35 5.65 10.76
C PRO A 291 -25.64 6.97 10.42
N PRO A 292 -26.11 7.69 9.40
CA PRO A 292 -25.53 8.99 9.06
C PRO A 292 -25.55 9.88 10.31
N PRO A 293 -24.50 10.67 10.54
CA PRO A 293 -24.51 11.63 11.64
C PRO A 293 -25.74 12.54 11.51
N PRO A 294 -26.32 12.99 12.63
CA PRO A 294 -27.43 13.93 12.56
C PRO A 294 -27.00 15.15 11.74
N PRO A 295 -27.90 15.71 10.93
CA PRO A 295 -27.57 16.86 10.07
C PRO A 295 -26.97 17.97 10.93
N SER A 296 -25.88 18.55 10.47
CA SER A 296 -25.26 19.69 11.13
C SER A 296 -26.25 20.86 11.23
N VAL A 297 -26.10 21.71 12.23
CA VAL A 297 -26.93 22.92 12.39
C VAL A 297 -26.97 23.72 11.10
N ARG A 298 -25.86 23.79 10.36
CA ARG A 298 -25.77 24.46 9.06
C ARG A 298 -26.66 23.83 7.97
N GLU A 299 -26.75 22.50 7.95
CA GLU A 299 -27.63 21.76 7.02
C GLU A 299 -29.09 21.88 7.38
N LEU A 300 -29.40 21.91 8.68
CA LEU A 300 -30.74 22.19 9.18
C LEU A 300 -31.18 23.64 8.80
N PHE A 301 -30.30 24.62 8.98
CA PHE A 301 -30.58 26.01 8.54
C PHE A 301 -30.78 26.11 7.02
N LYS A 302 -29.98 25.43 6.20
CA LYS A 302 -30.17 25.38 4.75
C LYS A 302 -31.54 24.80 4.35
N LYS A 303 -31.98 23.73 5.03
CA LYS A 303 -33.32 23.14 4.79
C LYS A 303 -34.45 24.07 5.19
N ILE A 304 -34.30 24.80 6.30
CA ILE A 304 -35.30 25.77 6.77
C ILE A 304 -35.37 26.95 5.79
N THR A 305 -34.24 27.50 5.39
CA THR A 305 -34.20 28.65 4.45
C THR A 305 -34.61 28.29 3.02
N ALA A 306 -34.43 27.05 2.58
CA ALA A 306 -34.91 26.60 1.26
C ALA A 306 -36.43 26.43 1.21
N ASN A 307 -37.11 26.31 2.36
CA ASN A 307 -38.57 26.17 2.46
C ASN A 307 -39.27 27.48 2.83
N VAL A 308 -38.56 28.60 3.03
CA VAL A 308 -39.16 29.94 3.22
C VAL A 308 -39.26 30.61 1.87
N SER A 309 -40.39 30.41 1.16
CA SER A 309 -40.76 31.26 0.05
C SER A 309 -41.16 32.62 0.62
N TYR A 310 -40.34 33.63 0.42
CA TYR A 310 -40.75 35.03 0.64
C TYR A 310 -41.88 35.37 -0.35
N SER A 311 -43.06 35.56 0.18
CA SER A 311 -44.14 36.22 -0.56
C SER A 311 -43.88 37.74 -0.50
N PRO A 312 -43.71 38.44 -1.62
CA PRO A 312 -43.38 39.88 -1.63
C PRO A 312 -44.57 40.81 -1.30
N GLU A 313 -45.66 40.30 -0.75
CA GLU A 313 -46.92 41.08 -0.54
C GLU A 313 -47.08 41.74 0.82
N PHE A 314 -46.03 41.85 1.60
CA PHE A 314 -46.07 42.57 2.87
C PHE A 314 -44.92 43.57 3.02
N PHE A 315 -44.96 44.63 2.17
CA PHE A 315 -44.39 45.96 2.50
C PHE A 315 -45.12 47.03 1.65
#